data_892081e776bc02603c598adc384d1794
#
_entry.id   892081e776bc02603c598adc384d1794
#
_cell.length_a   1.000
_cell.length_b   1.000
_cell.length_c   1.000
_cell.angle_alpha   90.00
_cell.angle_beta   90.00
_cell.angle_gamma   90.00
#
_symmetry.space_group_name_H-M   'P 1'
#
loop_
_entity.id
_entity.type
_entity.pdbx_description
1 polymer ?
#
loop_
_entity_poly.entity_id
_entity_poly.type
_entity_poly.pdbx_seq_one_letter_code
_entity_poly.pdbx_strand_id
1 'polypeptide(L)'
;MVIIDPKEGVRFGTVKNLDDMYRIIGCDTIDIVTRNVCGKPFDFIIDDEGLLKADPQVSAIWSSRIHAGDIEPALVGVLIICSHDREGNTIDISLDDHMLLCDRLTKLLVKDRNGNISENTVIRLDDWRW
;
A
#
# COMPACT_ATOMS: atom_id res chain seq x y z
N MET A 1 -6.90 -10.89 -2.02
CA MET A 1 -5.88 -9.90 -1.61
C MET A 1 -6.49 -8.51 -1.60
N VAL A 2 -5.92 -7.63 -0.85
CA VAL A 2 -6.34 -6.22 -0.82
C VAL A 2 -5.47 -5.43 -1.77
N ILE A 3 -6.10 -4.66 -2.66
CA ILE A 3 -5.40 -3.81 -3.62
C ILE A 3 -5.74 -2.37 -3.27
N ILE A 4 -4.72 -1.55 -3.04
CA ILE A 4 -4.89 -0.12 -2.78
C ILE A 4 -4.37 0.65 -3.97
N ASP A 5 -5.29 1.38 -4.60
CA ASP A 5 -4.96 2.36 -5.62
C ASP A 5 -5.17 3.74 -4.98
N PRO A 6 -4.13 4.56 -4.85
CA PRO A 6 -4.26 5.84 -4.16
C PRO A 6 -5.31 6.75 -4.77
N LYS A 7 -5.60 6.63 -6.06
CA LYS A 7 -6.60 7.47 -6.74
C LYS A 7 -7.99 6.83 -6.79
N GLU A 8 -8.06 5.52 -7.06
CA GLU A 8 -9.32 4.83 -7.26
C GLU A 8 -9.90 4.22 -5.99
N GLY A 9 -9.09 4.02 -4.98
CA GLY A 9 -9.51 3.47 -3.71
C GLY A 9 -9.09 2.03 -3.49
N VAL A 10 -9.76 1.38 -2.55
CA VAL A 10 -9.46 -0.01 -2.18
C VAL A 10 -10.39 -0.95 -2.94
N ARG A 11 -9.84 -2.10 -3.33
CA ARG A 11 -10.63 -3.19 -3.87
C ARG A 11 -10.08 -4.53 -3.40
N PHE A 12 -10.90 -5.54 -3.47
CA PHE A 12 -10.51 -6.91 -3.18
C PHE A 12 -10.39 -7.65 -4.50
N GLY A 13 -9.35 -8.42 -4.65
CA GLY A 13 -9.12 -9.12 -5.90
C GLY A 13 -8.38 -10.42 -5.71
N THR A 14 -8.46 -11.26 -6.73
CA THR A 14 -7.68 -12.47 -6.85
C THR A 14 -6.48 -12.20 -7.71
N VAL A 15 -5.29 -12.49 -7.19
CA VAL A 15 -4.04 -12.38 -7.91
C VAL A 15 -3.51 -13.80 -8.09
N LYS A 16 -3.43 -14.25 -9.34
CA LYS A 16 -3.14 -15.64 -9.66
C LYS A 16 -1.65 -15.91 -9.86
N ASN A 17 -0.93 -14.94 -10.38
CA ASN A 17 0.46 -15.12 -10.75
C ASN A 17 1.20 -13.77 -10.80
N LEU A 18 2.49 -13.86 -11.12
CA LEU A 18 3.36 -12.69 -11.20
C LEU A 18 2.93 -11.70 -12.28
N ASP A 19 2.44 -12.19 -13.42
CA ASP A 19 1.98 -11.32 -14.51
C ASP A 19 0.77 -10.48 -14.06
N ASP A 20 -0.12 -11.06 -13.26
CA ASP A 20 -1.24 -10.32 -12.68
C ASP A 20 -0.75 -9.19 -11.78
N MET A 21 0.29 -9.43 -10.98
CA MET A 21 0.88 -8.42 -10.11
C MET A 21 1.44 -7.25 -10.92
N TYR A 22 2.19 -7.54 -11.98
CA TYR A 22 2.72 -6.49 -12.85
C TYR A 22 1.61 -5.67 -13.49
N ARG A 23 0.56 -6.34 -13.95
CA ARG A 23 -0.56 -5.67 -14.60
C ARG A 23 -1.35 -4.78 -13.63
N ILE A 24 -1.64 -5.29 -12.43
CA ILE A 24 -2.41 -4.55 -11.42
C ILE A 24 -1.63 -3.33 -10.94
N ILE A 25 -0.35 -3.48 -10.66
CA ILE A 25 0.49 -2.40 -10.16
C ILE A 25 0.89 -1.45 -11.29
N GLY A 26 0.94 -1.95 -12.52
CA GLY A 26 1.33 -1.16 -13.68
C GLY A 26 2.83 -0.92 -13.75
N CYS A 27 3.61 -1.97 -13.52
CA CYS A 27 5.07 -1.87 -13.47
C CYS A 27 5.73 -3.06 -14.15
N ASP A 28 7.03 -2.94 -14.37
CA ASP A 28 7.87 -3.99 -14.95
C ASP A 28 8.65 -4.77 -13.90
N THR A 29 8.83 -4.19 -12.73
CA THR A 29 9.57 -4.80 -11.62
C THR A 29 8.83 -4.57 -10.33
N ILE A 30 8.76 -5.59 -9.48
CA ILE A 30 8.11 -5.50 -8.18
C ILE A 30 9.11 -5.78 -7.06
N ASP A 31 8.78 -5.25 -5.89
CA ASP A 31 9.44 -5.61 -4.64
C ASP A 31 8.38 -6.01 -3.63
N ILE A 32 8.78 -6.83 -2.67
CA ILE A 32 7.89 -7.24 -1.59
C ILE A 32 8.51 -6.76 -0.28
N VAL A 33 7.79 -5.92 0.43
CA VAL A 33 8.23 -5.41 1.72
C VAL A 33 7.23 -5.83 2.79
N THR A 34 7.73 -6.15 3.97
CA THR A 34 6.88 -6.51 5.10
C THR A 34 6.70 -5.30 6.00
N ARG A 35 5.45 -5.00 6.32
CA ARG A 35 5.09 -3.87 7.20
C ARG A 35 4.02 -4.32 8.18
N ASN A 36 4.01 -3.71 9.36
CA ASN A 36 3.06 -4.03 10.41
C ASN A 36 1.84 -3.12 10.35
N VAL A 37 0.67 -3.73 10.53
CA VAL A 37 -0.59 -3.02 10.65
C VAL A 37 -1.31 -3.57 11.87
N CYS A 38 -1.55 -2.73 12.88
CA CYS A 38 -2.13 -3.12 14.16
C CYS A 38 -1.38 -4.30 14.81
N GLY A 39 -0.05 -4.25 14.76
CA GLY A 39 0.81 -5.25 15.36
C GLY A 39 0.93 -6.55 14.57
N LYS A 40 0.35 -6.63 13.38
CA LYS A 40 0.37 -7.83 12.55
C LYS A 40 1.18 -7.57 11.27
N PRO A 41 2.11 -8.46 10.90
CA PRO A 41 2.89 -8.30 9.67
C PRO A 41 2.09 -8.69 8.44
N PHE A 42 2.23 -7.90 7.39
CA PHE A 42 1.68 -8.16 6.06
C PHE A 42 2.74 -7.92 5.01
N ASP A 43 2.60 -8.60 3.88
CA ASP A 43 3.45 -8.37 2.72
C ASP A 43 2.79 -7.35 1.80
N PHE A 44 3.56 -6.37 1.39
CA PHE A 44 3.14 -5.33 0.45
C PHE A 44 3.93 -5.51 -0.83
N ILE A 45 3.22 -5.79 -1.91
CA ILE A 45 3.82 -5.91 -3.24
C ILE A 45 3.71 -4.55 -3.91
N ILE A 46 4.83 -3.98 -4.26
CA ILE A 46 4.94 -2.61 -4.73
C ILE A 46 5.76 -2.54 -6.03
N ASP A 47 5.66 -1.41 -6.72
CA ASP A 47 6.54 -1.07 -7.82
C ASP A 47 7.92 -0.74 -7.27
N ASP A 48 8.92 -1.52 -7.65
CA ASP A 48 10.30 -1.33 -7.20
C ASP A 48 10.86 0.06 -7.59
N GLU A 49 10.33 0.66 -8.65
CA GLU A 49 10.75 1.96 -9.15
C GLU A 49 9.71 3.06 -8.90
N GLY A 50 8.78 2.84 -7.97
CA GLY A 50 7.66 3.76 -7.75
C GLY A 50 8.07 5.20 -7.46
N LEU A 51 9.13 5.40 -6.66
CA LEU A 51 9.63 6.72 -6.31
C LEU A 51 10.34 7.43 -7.46
N LEU A 52 10.73 6.70 -8.49
CA LEU A 52 11.38 7.26 -9.68
C LEU A 52 10.39 7.78 -10.71
N LYS A 53 9.11 7.55 -10.52
CA LYS A 53 8.07 8.04 -11.42
C LYS A 53 7.90 9.54 -11.29
N ALA A 54 7.39 10.16 -12.35
CA ALA A 54 7.31 11.63 -12.44
C ALA A 54 6.43 12.26 -11.36
N ASP A 55 5.41 11.55 -10.92
CA ASP A 55 4.46 12.04 -9.89
C ASP A 55 4.06 10.88 -8.97
N PRO A 56 4.94 10.43 -8.06
CA PRO A 56 4.63 9.34 -7.16
C PRO A 56 3.43 9.69 -6.27
N GLN A 57 2.45 8.80 -6.23
CA GLN A 57 1.24 9.00 -5.44
C GLN A 57 1.31 8.18 -4.16
N VAL A 58 1.26 8.84 -3.01
CA VAL A 58 1.34 8.17 -1.71
C VAL A 58 0.17 7.21 -1.53
N SER A 59 0.47 6.00 -1.08
CA SER A 59 -0.52 4.95 -0.81
C SER A 59 -0.40 4.36 0.59
N ALA A 60 0.71 4.61 1.29
CA ALA A 60 0.86 4.22 2.69
C ALA A 60 1.65 5.30 3.44
N ILE A 61 1.25 5.53 4.69
CA ILE A 61 1.88 6.51 5.57
C ILE A 61 2.12 5.87 6.94
N TRP A 62 3.06 6.45 7.69
CA TRP A 62 3.33 6.01 9.06
C TRP A 62 2.31 6.65 10.01
N SER A 63 1.72 5.86 10.91
CA SER A 63 0.68 6.31 11.82
C SER A 63 1.09 7.51 12.67
N SER A 64 2.33 7.54 13.15
CA SER A 64 2.80 8.62 14.01
C SER A 64 2.99 9.95 13.29
N ARG A 65 3.12 9.93 11.96
CA ARG A 65 3.38 11.13 11.17
C ARG A 65 2.14 11.95 10.87
N ILE A 66 0.95 11.36 10.99
CA ILE A 66 -0.32 12.03 10.69
C ILE A 66 -0.51 13.26 11.56
N HIS A 67 -0.19 13.16 12.85
CA HIS A 67 -0.38 14.24 13.82
C HIS A 67 0.73 15.30 13.80
N ALA A 68 1.87 14.95 13.24
CA ALA A 68 3.00 15.88 13.14
C ALA A 68 2.88 16.87 11.98
N GLY A 69 1.92 16.67 11.07
CA GLY A 69 1.78 17.49 9.87
C GLY A 69 2.86 17.26 8.83
N ASP A 70 3.77 16.34 9.10
CA ASP A 70 4.89 15.99 8.23
C ASP A 70 4.64 14.60 7.66
N ILE A 71 3.92 14.56 6.55
CA ILE A 71 3.53 13.30 5.94
C ILE A 71 4.56 12.89 4.91
N GLU A 72 5.43 11.95 5.33
CA GLU A 72 6.34 11.29 4.41
C GLU A 72 5.69 10.03 3.88
N PRO A 73 5.75 9.79 2.55
CA PRO A 73 5.24 8.55 2.00
C PRO A 73 6.05 7.37 2.52
N ALA A 74 5.38 6.40 3.11
CA ALA A 74 6.00 5.12 3.42
C ALA A 74 6.07 4.24 2.16
N LEU A 75 4.99 4.23 1.39
CA LEU A 75 4.90 3.53 0.10
C LEU A 75 4.12 4.38 -0.89
N VAL A 76 4.39 4.21 -2.17
CA VAL A 76 3.75 4.95 -3.26
C VAL A 76 3.23 4.01 -4.34
N GLY A 77 2.24 4.49 -5.10
CA GLY A 77 1.66 3.77 -6.22
C GLY A 77 0.63 2.72 -5.80
N VAL A 78 0.13 1.99 -6.77
CA VAL A 78 -0.78 0.89 -6.52
C VAL A 78 -0.02 -0.22 -5.79
N LEU A 79 -0.60 -0.76 -4.74
CA LEU A 79 0.02 -1.84 -3.98
C LEU A 79 -0.97 -2.98 -3.71
N ILE A 80 -0.41 -4.16 -3.50
CA ILE A 80 -1.18 -5.37 -3.20
C ILE A 80 -0.76 -5.83 -1.82
N ILE A 81 -1.74 -6.08 -0.93
CA ILE A 81 -1.48 -6.58 0.41
C ILE A 81 -1.85 -8.05 0.47
N CYS A 82 -0.92 -8.85 0.92
CA CYS A 82 -1.07 -10.30 1.02
C CYS A 82 -0.26 -10.81 2.21
N SER A 83 -0.10 -12.11 2.28
CA SER A 83 0.72 -12.77 3.29
C SER A 83 1.62 -13.80 2.61
N HIS A 84 2.37 -14.52 3.40
CA HIS A 84 3.16 -15.65 2.92
C HIS A 84 3.03 -16.83 3.88
N ASP A 85 3.21 -18.04 3.36
CA ASP A 85 3.24 -19.24 4.17
C ASP A 85 4.64 -19.47 4.73
N ARG A 86 4.82 -20.60 5.44
CA ARG A 86 6.12 -20.95 6.04
C ARG A 86 7.22 -21.19 5.02
N GLU A 87 6.83 -21.51 3.78
CA GLU A 87 7.76 -21.78 2.70
C GLU A 87 8.09 -20.54 1.88
N GLY A 88 7.48 -19.39 2.24
CA GLY A 88 7.68 -18.12 1.54
C GLY A 88 6.79 -17.91 0.34
N ASN A 89 5.81 -18.80 0.09
CA ASN A 89 4.86 -18.61 -1.00
C ASN A 89 3.86 -17.52 -0.66
N THR A 90 3.57 -16.67 -1.63
CA THR A 90 2.55 -15.63 -1.49
C THR A 90 1.17 -16.26 -1.38
N ILE A 91 0.44 -15.92 -0.33
CA ILE A 91 -0.92 -16.40 -0.10
C ILE A 91 -1.85 -15.23 0.17
N ASP A 92 -3.15 -15.48 0.00
CA ASP A 92 -4.17 -14.51 0.34
C ASP A 92 -4.30 -14.36 1.86
N ILE A 93 -4.97 -13.32 2.28
CA ILE A 93 -5.23 -13.03 3.68
C ILE A 93 -6.67 -13.39 4.05
N SER A 94 -6.91 -13.60 5.34
CA SER A 94 -8.22 -13.97 5.85
C SER A 94 -9.21 -12.80 5.76
N LEU A 95 -10.50 -13.09 5.91
CA LEU A 95 -11.53 -12.06 5.96
C LEU A 95 -11.29 -11.10 7.15
N ASP A 96 -10.88 -11.64 8.29
CA ASP A 96 -10.55 -10.81 9.46
C ASP A 96 -9.44 -9.84 9.16
N ASP A 97 -8.43 -10.27 8.41
CA ASP A 97 -7.33 -9.41 7.97
C ASP A 97 -7.81 -8.35 6.99
N HIS A 98 -8.70 -8.70 6.07
CA HIS A 98 -9.33 -7.71 5.18
C HIS A 98 -10.02 -6.61 5.98
N MET A 99 -10.78 -6.98 6.99
CA MET A 99 -11.49 -6.03 7.86
C MET A 99 -10.51 -5.16 8.64
N LEU A 100 -9.47 -5.76 9.19
CA LEU A 100 -8.43 -5.03 9.93
C LEU A 100 -7.76 -3.98 9.04
N LEU A 101 -7.40 -4.35 7.82
CA LEU A 101 -6.78 -3.42 6.88
C LEU A 101 -7.73 -2.29 6.48
N CYS A 102 -9.01 -2.60 6.27
CA CYS A 102 -10.00 -1.58 5.94
C CYS A 102 -10.15 -0.53 7.04
N ASP A 103 -10.04 -0.93 8.29
CA ASP A 103 -10.11 -0.01 9.44
C ASP A 103 -8.91 0.95 9.48
N ARG A 104 -7.84 0.63 8.78
CA ARG A 104 -6.63 1.45 8.75
C ARG A 104 -6.53 2.33 7.51
N LEU A 105 -7.56 2.33 6.67
CA LEU A 105 -7.60 3.22 5.51
C LEU A 105 -8.01 4.63 5.91
N THR A 106 -7.44 5.60 5.25
CA THR A 106 -7.82 7.01 5.44
C THR A 106 -7.73 7.76 4.11
N LYS A 107 -8.38 8.91 4.05
CA LYS A 107 -8.28 9.81 2.91
C LYS A 107 -7.28 10.91 3.24
N LEU A 108 -6.39 11.16 2.30
CA LEU A 108 -5.34 12.16 2.45
C LEU A 108 -5.44 13.16 1.30
N LEU A 109 -5.49 14.45 1.63
CA LEU A 109 -5.43 15.49 0.62
C LEU A 109 -3.97 15.67 0.19
N VAL A 110 -3.75 15.60 -1.12
CA VAL A 110 -2.41 15.74 -1.70
C VAL A 110 -2.43 16.84 -2.76
N LYS A 111 -1.29 17.48 -2.93
CA LYS A 111 -1.09 18.53 -3.92
C LYS A 111 -0.11 18.01 -4.95
N ASP A 112 -0.49 18.10 -6.23
CA ASP A 112 0.38 17.69 -7.33
C ASP A 112 1.38 18.79 -7.71
N ARG A 113 2.18 18.54 -8.74
CA ARG A 113 3.16 19.51 -9.25
C ARG A 113 2.53 20.81 -9.70
N ASN A 114 1.31 20.75 -10.22
CA ASN A 114 0.60 21.90 -10.78
C ASN A 114 -0.19 22.65 -9.71
N GLY A 115 -0.13 22.19 -8.46
CA GLY A 115 -0.86 22.81 -7.37
C GLY A 115 -2.31 22.33 -7.24
N ASN A 116 -2.73 21.35 -8.03
CA ASN A 116 -4.08 20.79 -7.93
C ASN A 116 -4.18 19.89 -6.70
N ILE A 117 -5.27 20.03 -5.96
CA ILE A 117 -5.54 19.26 -4.75
C ILE A 117 -6.45 18.10 -5.12
N SER A 118 -6.08 16.91 -4.68
CA SER A 118 -6.88 15.70 -4.86
C SER A 118 -6.83 14.84 -3.61
N GLU A 119 -7.67 13.81 -3.57
CA GLU A 119 -7.74 12.87 -2.46
C GLU A 119 -7.07 11.56 -2.81
N ASN A 120 -6.18 11.10 -1.94
CA ASN A 120 -5.61 9.75 -2.05
C ASN A 120 -6.20 8.86 -0.97
N THR A 121 -6.46 7.61 -1.32
CA THR A 121 -6.71 6.56 -0.34
C THR A 121 -5.38 5.99 0.10
N VAL A 122 -5.11 6.02 1.40
CA VAL A 122 -3.85 5.53 1.95
C VAL A 122 -4.12 4.60 3.12
N ILE A 123 -3.20 3.68 3.37
CA ILE A 123 -3.23 2.83 4.55
C ILE A 123 -2.24 3.36 5.59
N ARG A 124 -2.63 3.30 6.86
CA ARG A 124 -1.78 3.70 7.98
C ARG A 124 -1.01 2.51 8.49
N LEU A 125 0.31 2.59 8.42
CA LEU A 125 1.22 1.55 8.91
C LEU A 125 1.67 1.87 10.33
N ASP A 126 1.91 0.83 11.12
CA ASP A 126 2.54 0.99 12.42
C ASP A 126 4.00 1.39 12.21
N ASP A 127 4.47 2.30 13.03
CA ASP A 127 5.90 2.59 13.08
C ASP A 127 6.60 1.36 13.64
N TRP A 128 7.58 0.86 12.93
CA TRP A 128 8.31 -0.32 13.34
C TRP A 128 9.35 -0.01 14.42
N ARG A 129 9.48 1.24 14.73
CA ARG A 129 10.48 1.74 15.65
C ARG A 129 9.80 2.28 16.92
N TRP A 130 10.25 1.85 18.06
CA TRP A 130 9.78 2.28 19.39
C TRP A 130 10.93 2.46 20.36
#